data_3028e5bf12bc38b5c7953977cee882b4
#
_entry.id   3028e5bf12bc38b5c7953977cee882b4
#
_cell.length_a   1.000
_cell.length_b   1.000
_cell.length_c   1.000
_cell.angle_alpha   90.00
_cell.angle_beta   90.00
_cell.angle_gamma   90.00
#
_symmetry.space_group_name_H-M   'P 1'
#
loop_
_entity.id
_entity.type
_entity.pdbx_description
1 polymer ?
#
loop_
_entity_poly.entity_id
_entity_poly.type
_entity_poly.pdbx_seq_one_letter_code
_entity_poly.pdbx_strand_id
1 'polypeptide(L)'
;MLTTHCATHRLGRCLNAMRSRGSRSLNSAASPSLFHGVWPIMATPFHPDESLDLEGFANAIRFMGSAGADGVTVVGVLGESNRITDAERERLVRCAVQAAGSVGRPFPVCVGTSHSGTAATVALSQMAQELGAAGVMVTPSKEASGNWDDALLVLYSRVAAGCPGLPIVLQDHPGSTGVHMPVPLLAKIVAEVPSVGCIKLESLPTPAKIAALRAAWAKAPPAQECTILTGLGALYAGYDMEQGTQGFMTGFAFPEVLKAMNGAAQAGDLATAHALYQRFLPLMVFEQQPGVAVRTELP
;
A
#
# COMPACT_ATOMS: atom_id res chain seq x y z
N MET A 1 -44.97 35.76 -60.13
CA MET A 1 -44.27 34.60 -60.74
C MET A 1 -42.93 34.47 -60.08
N LEU A 2 -42.57 33.27 -59.65
CA LEU A 2 -41.25 32.91 -59.11
C LEU A 2 -40.86 33.54 -57.78
N THR A 3 -40.67 32.93 -56.72
CA THR A 3 -40.36 31.69 -56.16
C THR A 3 -39.89 31.95 -54.70
N THR A 4 -40.72 31.71 -53.73
CA THR A 4 -40.36 31.70 -52.31
C THR A 4 -40.53 30.29 -51.74
N HIS A 5 -39.57 29.41 -52.04
CA HIS A 5 -39.49 28.04 -51.46
C HIS A 5 -38.02 27.68 -51.34
N CYS A 6 -37.31 28.18 -50.37
CA CYS A 6 -36.04 27.61 -49.94
C CYS A 6 -35.45 28.22 -48.66
N ALA A 7 -36.20 28.31 -47.57
CA ALA A 7 -35.63 28.79 -46.31
C ALA A 7 -36.01 27.95 -45.05
N THR A 8 -36.93 26.99 -45.17
CA THR A 8 -37.41 26.24 -43.99
C THR A 8 -36.80 24.87 -43.81
N HIS A 9 -35.97 24.42 -44.75
CA HIS A 9 -35.37 23.04 -44.69
C HIS A 9 -33.96 23.00 -44.13
N ARG A 10 -33.30 24.13 -43.83
CA ARG A 10 -31.95 24.14 -43.24
C ARG A 10 -31.89 24.29 -41.73
N LEU A 11 -32.94 24.77 -41.10
CA LEU A 11 -32.99 24.94 -39.63
C LEU A 11 -33.37 23.65 -38.89
N GLY A 12 -34.08 22.73 -39.54
CA GLY A 12 -34.43 21.44 -38.95
C GLY A 12 -33.28 20.43 -38.83
N ARG A 13 -32.22 20.54 -39.62
CA ARG A 13 -31.06 19.68 -39.57
C ARG A 13 -30.00 20.08 -38.55
N CYS A 14 -29.92 21.34 -38.17
CA CYS A 14 -28.99 21.79 -37.11
C CYS A 14 -29.46 21.48 -35.69
N LEU A 15 -30.79 21.44 -35.46
CA LEU A 15 -31.34 21.12 -34.15
C LEU A 15 -31.35 19.62 -33.84
N ASN A 16 -31.36 18.73 -34.84
CA ASN A 16 -31.24 17.31 -34.63
C ASN A 16 -29.78 16.85 -34.46
N ALA A 17 -28.80 17.61 -34.94
CA ALA A 17 -27.37 17.30 -34.73
C ALA A 17 -26.88 17.68 -33.30
N MET A 18 -27.63 18.50 -32.57
CA MET A 18 -27.33 18.86 -31.17
C MET A 18 -28.00 17.95 -30.13
N ARG A 19 -28.96 17.12 -30.54
CA ARG A 19 -29.65 16.18 -29.63
C ARG A 19 -29.07 14.75 -29.63
N SER A 20 -28.10 14.44 -30.48
CA SER A 20 -27.46 13.13 -30.53
C SER A 20 -25.99 13.08 -29.96
N ARG A 21 -25.56 14.14 -29.28
CA ARG A 21 -24.44 13.99 -28.33
C ARG A 21 -24.98 13.38 -27.07
N GLY A 22 -25.26 12.08 -27.15
CA GLY A 22 -25.47 11.22 -26.01
C GLY A 22 -24.37 11.51 -25.00
N SER A 23 -24.77 11.71 -23.75
CA SER A 23 -23.90 11.64 -22.59
C SER A 23 -23.02 10.40 -22.75
N ARG A 24 -21.79 10.57 -23.25
CA ARG A 24 -20.74 9.62 -22.92
C ARG A 24 -20.63 9.69 -21.41
N SER A 25 -21.22 8.74 -20.73
CA SER A 25 -20.80 8.34 -19.41
C SER A 25 -19.27 8.26 -19.50
N LEU A 26 -18.61 9.25 -18.91
CA LEU A 26 -17.22 9.11 -18.52
C LEU A 26 -17.23 7.95 -17.53
N ASN A 27 -17.01 6.72 -18.02
CA ASN A 27 -16.40 5.71 -17.19
C ASN A 27 -15.11 6.37 -16.72
N SER A 28 -15.13 6.95 -15.53
CA SER A 28 -13.92 7.32 -14.84
C SER A 28 -13.22 6.00 -14.58
N ALA A 29 -12.27 5.64 -15.43
CA ALA A 29 -11.34 4.58 -15.08
C ALA A 29 -10.81 4.95 -13.71
N ALA A 30 -10.98 4.06 -12.74
CA ALA A 30 -10.46 4.27 -11.39
C ALA A 30 -8.98 4.64 -11.51
N SER A 31 -8.58 5.70 -10.82
CA SER A 31 -7.16 6.09 -10.83
C SER A 31 -6.33 4.92 -10.32
N PRO A 32 -5.24 4.54 -11.01
CA PRO A 32 -4.42 3.42 -10.60
C PRO A 32 -3.85 3.64 -9.20
N SER A 33 -3.83 2.59 -8.38
CA SER A 33 -3.21 2.66 -7.06
C SER A 33 -1.72 2.94 -7.19
N LEU A 34 -1.17 3.78 -6.30
CA LEU A 34 0.26 4.00 -6.17
C LEU A 34 1.00 2.71 -5.79
N PHE A 35 0.36 1.87 -4.96
CA PHE A 35 1.00 0.72 -4.34
C PHE A 35 0.89 -0.53 -5.20
N HIS A 36 1.91 -0.79 -6.01
CA HIS A 36 2.12 -2.02 -6.75
C HIS A 36 3.63 -2.32 -6.80
N GLY A 37 4.00 -3.54 -7.18
CA GLY A 37 5.41 -3.93 -7.25
C GLY A 37 6.02 -4.22 -5.88
N VAL A 38 7.24 -3.77 -5.64
CA VAL A 38 8.05 -4.13 -4.47
C VAL A 38 8.34 -2.92 -3.60
N TRP A 39 7.88 -2.98 -2.35
CA TRP A 39 8.00 -1.94 -1.32
C TRP A 39 8.70 -2.51 -0.09
N PRO A 40 10.05 -2.50 -0.03
CA PRO A 40 10.78 -2.95 1.15
C PRO A 40 10.37 -2.19 2.41
N ILE A 41 10.24 -2.92 3.53
CA ILE A 41 10.09 -2.32 4.85
C ILE A 41 11.49 -2.07 5.39
N MET A 42 11.84 -0.81 5.56
CA MET A 42 13.17 -0.40 6.01
C MET A 42 13.34 -0.62 7.51
N ALA A 43 14.46 -1.25 7.88
CA ALA A 43 14.93 -1.24 9.26
C ALA A 43 15.42 0.16 9.64
N THR A 44 15.34 0.50 10.92
CA THR A 44 15.93 1.71 11.48
C THR A 44 17.30 1.38 12.06
N PRO A 45 18.41 1.82 11.46
CA PRO A 45 19.73 1.59 12.00
C PRO A 45 20.04 2.55 13.15
N PHE A 46 20.74 2.03 14.16
CA PHE A 46 21.19 2.77 15.34
C PHE A 46 22.69 2.63 15.51
N HIS A 47 23.32 3.65 16.06
CA HIS A 47 24.67 3.57 16.56
C HIS A 47 24.74 2.79 17.89
N PRO A 48 25.95 2.37 18.35
CA PRO A 48 26.09 1.64 19.62
C PRO A 48 25.61 2.42 20.86
N ASP A 49 25.47 3.74 20.77
CA ASP A 49 24.93 4.62 21.81
C ASP A 49 23.42 4.83 21.71
N GLU A 50 22.76 4.01 20.88
CA GLU A 50 21.31 4.02 20.59
C GLU A 50 20.82 5.27 19.83
N SER A 51 21.70 6.16 19.39
CA SER A 51 21.32 7.26 18.51
C SER A 51 21.06 6.77 17.07
N LEU A 52 20.19 7.49 16.32
CA LEU A 52 19.86 7.15 14.95
C LEU A 52 21.05 7.28 14.01
N ASP A 53 21.36 6.22 13.25
CA ASP A 53 22.27 6.28 12.10
C ASP A 53 21.53 6.73 10.85
N LEU A 54 21.33 8.02 10.69
CA LEU A 54 20.63 8.60 9.55
C LEU A 54 21.42 8.45 8.24
N GLU A 55 22.75 8.36 8.28
CA GLU A 55 23.56 8.16 7.10
C GLU A 55 23.42 6.73 6.58
N GLY A 56 23.54 5.74 7.45
CA GLY A 56 23.27 4.33 7.12
C GLY A 56 21.85 4.14 6.62
N PHE A 57 20.87 4.80 7.24
CA PHE A 57 19.48 4.75 6.80
C PHE A 57 19.28 5.31 5.38
N ALA A 58 19.85 6.47 5.08
CA ALA A 58 19.80 7.07 3.76
C ALA A 58 20.49 6.19 2.70
N ASN A 59 21.63 5.58 3.05
CA ASN A 59 22.35 4.65 2.17
C ASN A 59 21.52 3.40 1.87
N ALA A 60 20.86 2.82 2.87
CA ALA A 60 19.96 1.69 2.69
C ALA A 60 18.78 2.02 1.75
N ILE A 61 18.17 3.20 1.88
CA ILE A 61 17.08 3.65 1.00
C ILE A 61 17.57 3.79 -0.45
N ARG A 62 18.72 4.42 -0.66
CA ARG A 62 19.32 4.55 -2.01
C ARG A 62 19.66 3.18 -2.60
N PHE A 63 20.17 2.26 -1.78
CA PHE A 63 20.43 0.88 -2.21
C PHE A 63 19.15 0.20 -2.70
N MET A 64 18.04 0.24 -1.94
CA MET A 64 16.76 -0.33 -2.37
C MET A 64 16.27 0.28 -3.69
N GLY A 65 16.44 1.60 -3.86
CA GLY A 65 16.14 2.27 -5.12
C GLY A 65 16.98 1.74 -6.28
N SER A 66 18.29 1.55 -6.10
CA SER A 66 19.21 1.02 -7.10
C SER A 66 18.95 -0.45 -7.41
N ALA A 67 18.51 -1.24 -6.43
CA ALA A 67 18.12 -2.63 -6.57
C ALA A 67 16.75 -2.82 -7.25
N GLY A 68 16.08 -1.73 -7.64
CA GLY A 68 14.88 -1.76 -8.46
C GLY A 68 13.56 -1.82 -7.70
N ALA A 69 13.54 -1.60 -6.40
CA ALA A 69 12.29 -1.47 -5.63
C ALA A 69 11.41 -0.33 -6.19
N ASP A 70 10.10 -0.43 -6.09
CA ASP A 70 9.15 0.58 -6.63
C ASP A 70 8.92 1.75 -5.68
N GLY A 71 9.22 1.56 -4.41
CA GLY A 71 9.21 2.54 -3.34
C GLY A 71 9.77 1.92 -2.08
N VAL A 72 9.71 2.62 -0.95
CA VAL A 72 10.07 2.07 0.38
C VAL A 72 8.99 2.37 1.39
N THR A 73 8.89 1.53 2.42
CA THR A 73 8.07 1.79 3.60
C THR A 73 8.98 1.96 4.80
N VAL A 74 8.87 3.07 5.49
CA VAL A 74 9.69 3.41 6.66
C VAL A 74 8.84 3.46 7.93
N VAL A 75 9.47 3.30 9.08
CA VAL A 75 8.79 3.41 10.39
C VAL A 75 7.60 2.44 10.51
N GLY A 76 7.71 1.26 9.88
CA GLY A 76 6.81 0.13 10.11
C GLY A 76 7.25 -0.70 11.32
N VAL A 77 6.69 -1.92 11.46
CA VAL A 77 7.07 -2.86 12.53
C VAL A 77 8.57 -3.16 12.49
N LEU A 78 9.10 -3.54 11.31
CA LEU A 78 10.54 -3.77 11.13
C LEU A 78 11.40 -2.52 11.31
N GLY A 79 10.82 -1.34 11.15
CA GLY A 79 11.47 -0.05 11.43
C GLY A 79 11.41 0.35 12.90
N GLU A 80 11.02 -0.55 13.79
CA GLU A 80 10.99 -0.37 15.24
C GLU A 80 10.18 0.86 15.68
N SER A 81 9.05 1.10 15.01
CA SER A 81 8.19 2.27 15.21
C SER A 81 7.72 2.48 16.66
N ASN A 82 7.71 1.41 17.46
CA ASN A 82 7.34 1.43 18.88
C ASN A 82 8.51 1.74 19.83
N ARG A 83 9.74 1.91 19.30
CA ARG A 83 10.97 2.14 20.09
C ARG A 83 11.61 3.49 19.83
N ILE A 84 11.07 4.26 18.90
CA ILE A 84 11.54 5.60 18.56
C ILE A 84 10.61 6.65 19.14
N THR A 85 11.19 7.78 19.52
CA THR A 85 10.45 8.99 19.93
C THR A 85 9.79 9.66 18.72
N ASP A 86 8.82 10.54 18.95
CA ASP A 86 8.19 11.32 17.87
C ASP A 86 9.19 12.22 17.14
N ALA A 87 10.16 12.78 17.86
CA ALA A 87 11.24 13.59 17.26
C ALA A 87 12.16 12.77 16.36
N GLU A 88 12.48 11.54 16.73
CA GLU A 88 13.24 10.62 15.90
C GLU A 88 12.45 10.17 14.68
N ARG A 89 11.17 9.92 14.86
CA ARG A 89 10.25 9.59 13.76
C ARG A 89 10.26 10.69 12.69
N GLU A 90 10.12 11.95 13.08
CA GLU A 90 10.17 13.08 12.15
C GLU A 90 11.51 13.12 11.40
N ARG A 91 12.63 12.93 12.10
CA ARG A 91 13.97 12.91 11.50
C ARG A 91 14.13 11.77 10.49
N LEU A 92 13.64 10.57 10.80
CA LEU A 92 13.65 9.41 9.90
C LEU A 92 12.81 9.65 8.64
N VAL A 93 11.60 10.18 8.78
CA VAL A 93 10.73 10.48 7.64
C VAL A 93 11.37 11.53 6.74
N ARG A 94 11.90 12.60 7.30
CA ARG A 94 12.62 13.66 6.56
C ARG A 94 13.83 13.09 5.81
N CYS A 95 14.64 12.28 6.49
CA CYS A 95 15.79 11.60 5.90
C CYS A 95 15.38 10.67 4.76
N ALA A 96 14.31 9.89 4.96
CA ALA A 96 13.82 8.95 3.95
C ALA A 96 13.36 9.67 2.68
N VAL A 97 12.57 10.73 2.80
CA VAL A 97 12.07 11.50 1.65
C VAL A 97 13.23 12.17 0.90
N GLN A 98 14.22 12.73 1.61
CA GLN A 98 15.41 13.30 0.99
C GLN A 98 16.25 12.25 0.27
N ALA A 99 16.50 11.10 0.89
CA ALA A 99 17.26 10.00 0.28
C ALA A 99 16.55 9.44 -0.96
N ALA A 100 15.23 9.26 -0.88
CA ALA A 100 14.41 8.82 -2.00
C ALA A 100 14.45 9.79 -3.18
N GLY A 101 14.45 11.10 -2.92
CA GLY A 101 14.60 12.14 -3.95
C GLY A 101 15.93 12.08 -4.71
N SER A 102 16.96 11.43 -4.16
CA SER A 102 18.27 11.28 -4.78
C SER A 102 18.44 10.01 -5.63
N VAL A 103 17.42 9.15 -5.72
CA VAL A 103 17.48 7.86 -6.46
C VAL A 103 17.55 8.04 -7.99
N GLY A 104 17.27 9.25 -8.51
CA GLY A 104 17.35 9.54 -9.97
C GLY A 104 16.12 9.09 -10.77
N ARG A 105 15.08 8.59 -10.12
CA ARG A 105 13.77 8.26 -10.67
C ARG A 105 12.70 8.48 -9.60
N PRO A 106 11.40 8.53 -9.93
CA PRO A 106 10.36 8.53 -8.92
C PRO A 106 10.53 7.32 -7.98
N PHE A 107 10.70 7.61 -6.68
CA PHE A 107 10.89 6.59 -5.66
C PHE A 107 10.11 7.00 -4.40
N PRO A 108 8.81 6.69 -4.35
CA PRO A 108 7.93 7.16 -3.30
C PRO A 108 8.21 6.49 -1.94
N VAL A 109 7.93 7.24 -0.87
CA VAL A 109 8.07 6.79 0.52
C VAL A 109 6.69 6.64 1.14
N CYS A 110 6.40 5.44 1.65
CA CYS A 110 5.26 5.16 2.53
C CYS A 110 5.73 5.22 3.99
N VAL A 111 4.95 5.81 4.88
CA VAL A 111 5.31 5.97 6.30
C VAL A 111 4.34 5.22 7.19
N GLY A 112 4.85 4.38 8.09
CA GLY A 112 4.05 3.79 9.16
C GLY A 112 3.66 4.85 10.19
N THR A 113 2.35 5.06 10.38
CA THR A 113 1.80 6.09 11.27
C THR A 113 0.86 5.53 12.32
N SER A 114 0.91 4.21 12.54
CA SER A 114 0.06 3.52 13.51
C SER A 114 0.34 3.98 14.93
N HIS A 115 -0.74 4.22 15.68
CA HIS A 115 -0.72 4.52 17.10
C HIS A 115 -1.96 3.93 17.78
N SER A 116 -1.93 3.72 19.09
CA SER A 116 -3.09 3.22 19.84
C SER A 116 -4.29 4.18 19.82
N GLY A 117 -4.03 5.48 19.76
CA GLY A 117 -5.06 6.52 19.68
C GLY A 117 -5.29 7.02 18.24
N THR A 118 -6.56 7.09 17.82
CA THR A 118 -6.94 7.60 16.50
C THR A 118 -6.43 9.02 16.23
N ALA A 119 -6.52 9.92 17.21
CA ALA A 119 -6.04 11.30 17.06
C ALA A 119 -4.52 11.35 16.84
N ALA A 120 -3.75 10.52 17.53
CA ALA A 120 -2.31 10.43 17.34
C ALA A 120 -1.97 9.82 15.96
N THR A 121 -2.70 8.79 15.50
CA THR A 121 -2.55 8.25 14.15
C THR A 121 -2.79 9.33 13.08
N VAL A 122 -3.83 10.16 13.25
CA VAL A 122 -4.09 11.29 12.34
C VAL A 122 -2.95 12.30 12.36
N ALA A 123 -2.48 12.72 13.54
CA ALA A 123 -1.39 13.69 13.69
C ALA A 123 -0.07 13.18 13.06
N LEU A 124 0.28 11.91 13.28
CA LEU A 124 1.43 11.28 12.64
C LEU A 124 1.29 11.18 11.12
N SER A 125 0.08 10.95 10.62
CA SER A 125 -0.19 10.90 9.19
C SER A 125 -0.10 12.30 8.54
N GLN A 126 -0.56 13.33 9.23
CA GLN A 126 -0.40 14.72 8.82
C GLN A 126 1.08 15.13 8.76
N MET A 127 1.84 14.83 9.79
CA MET A 127 3.29 15.06 9.81
C MET A 127 3.98 14.35 8.63
N ALA A 128 3.63 13.10 8.35
CA ALA A 128 4.20 12.37 7.21
C ALA A 128 3.84 13.03 5.88
N GLN A 129 2.59 13.49 5.69
CA GLN A 129 2.13 14.22 4.51
C GLN A 129 2.88 15.54 4.32
N GLU A 130 3.03 16.33 5.37
CA GLU A 130 3.77 17.60 5.38
C GLU A 130 5.25 17.42 5.01
N LEU A 131 5.84 16.30 5.39
CA LEU A 131 7.23 15.95 5.06
C LEU A 131 7.40 15.35 3.66
N GLY A 132 6.30 15.17 2.90
CA GLY A 132 6.35 14.69 1.52
C GLY A 132 6.24 13.18 1.36
N ALA A 133 5.68 12.46 2.35
CA ALA A 133 5.33 11.06 2.17
C ALA A 133 4.30 10.89 1.04
N ALA A 134 4.49 9.86 0.21
CA ALA A 134 3.58 9.53 -0.87
C ALA A 134 2.35 8.73 -0.41
N GLY A 135 2.39 8.19 0.80
CA GLY A 135 1.29 7.49 1.45
C GLY A 135 1.65 7.09 2.87
N VAL A 136 0.65 6.62 3.59
CA VAL A 136 0.82 6.13 4.97
C VAL A 136 0.35 4.70 5.12
N MET A 137 0.99 3.95 6.02
CA MET A 137 0.58 2.60 6.39
C MET A 137 0.03 2.62 7.81
N VAL A 138 -1.20 2.15 7.97
CA VAL A 138 -1.93 2.14 9.24
C VAL A 138 -2.36 0.71 9.58
N THR A 139 -1.94 0.25 10.77
CA THR A 139 -2.45 -0.97 11.41
C THR A 139 -3.55 -0.62 12.40
N PRO A 140 -4.52 -1.51 12.61
CA PRO A 140 -5.47 -1.35 13.71
C PRO A 140 -4.78 -1.50 15.07
N SER A 141 -5.29 -0.82 16.08
CA SER A 141 -4.87 -1.02 17.47
C SER A 141 -5.74 -2.06 18.16
N LYS A 142 -5.12 -2.96 18.93
CA LYS A 142 -5.81 -3.93 19.78
C LYS A 142 -6.56 -3.30 20.95
N GLU A 143 -6.32 -2.04 21.23
CA GLU A 143 -6.91 -1.32 22.37
C GLU A 143 -8.26 -0.70 22.05
N ALA A 144 -8.76 -0.82 20.81
CA ALA A 144 -10.11 -0.39 20.48
C ALA A 144 -11.14 -1.20 21.27
N SER A 145 -12.07 -0.53 21.93
CA SER A 145 -13.16 -1.14 22.69
C SER A 145 -14.49 -1.05 21.93
N GLY A 146 -15.41 -2.00 22.18
CA GLY A 146 -16.75 -1.98 21.58
C GLY A 146 -16.86 -2.78 20.28
N ASN A 147 -17.68 -2.30 19.33
CA ASN A 147 -17.79 -2.91 18.01
C ASN A 147 -16.54 -2.60 17.18
N TRP A 148 -15.69 -3.59 17.00
CA TRP A 148 -14.42 -3.48 16.28
C TRP A 148 -14.61 -3.00 14.84
N ASP A 149 -15.64 -3.46 14.15
CA ASP A 149 -15.88 -3.13 12.75
C ASP A 149 -16.13 -1.63 12.57
N ASP A 150 -16.96 -1.05 13.44
CA ASP A 150 -17.25 0.38 13.40
C ASP A 150 -16.04 1.21 13.86
N ALA A 151 -15.33 0.76 14.88
CA ALA A 151 -14.12 1.44 15.39
C ALA A 151 -13.03 1.52 14.33
N LEU A 152 -12.81 0.45 13.55
CA LEU A 152 -11.82 0.42 12.47
C LEU A 152 -12.26 1.28 11.29
N LEU A 153 -13.53 1.23 10.91
CA LEU A 153 -14.05 2.13 9.88
C LEU A 153 -13.85 3.60 10.26
N VAL A 154 -14.14 3.97 11.52
CA VAL A 154 -13.91 5.33 12.04
C VAL A 154 -12.43 5.70 12.00
N LEU A 155 -11.52 4.79 12.38
CA LEU A 155 -10.07 5.03 12.33
C LEU A 155 -9.63 5.45 10.91
N TYR A 156 -9.90 4.60 9.91
CA TYR A 156 -9.48 4.87 8.53
C TYR A 156 -10.18 6.09 7.94
N SER A 157 -11.47 6.29 8.24
CA SER A 157 -12.22 7.50 7.82
C SER A 157 -11.61 8.78 8.40
N ARG A 158 -11.18 8.78 9.66
CA ARG A 158 -10.55 9.96 10.29
C ARG A 158 -9.15 10.24 9.74
N VAL A 159 -8.37 9.21 9.46
CA VAL A 159 -7.07 9.38 8.78
C VAL A 159 -7.27 9.97 7.40
N ALA A 160 -8.21 9.44 6.61
CA ALA A 160 -8.53 9.96 5.28
C ALA A 160 -9.02 11.42 5.31
N ALA A 161 -9.88 11.77 6.27
CA ALA A 161 -10.37 13.15 6.45
C ALA A 161 -9.27 14.11 6.93
N GLY A 162 -8.35 13.63 7.78
CA GLY A 162 -7.24 14.43 8.30
C GLY A 162 -6.11 14.65 7.29
N CYS A 163 -6.00 13.79 6.28
CA CYS A 163 -4.93 13.81 5.27
C CYS A 163 -5.53 13.72 3.85
N PRO A 164 -6.25 14.76 3.38
CA PRO A 164 -6.91 14.72 2.07
C PRO A 164 -5.92 14.42 0.94
N GLY A 165 -6.28 13.47 0.07
CA GLY A 165 -5.48 13.07 -1.09
C GLY A 165 -4.28 12.18 -0.78
N LEU A 166 -3.99 11.86 0.49
CA LEU A 166 -2.92 10.96 0.86
C LEU A 166 -3.42 9.50 0.82
N PRO A 167 -2.81 8.63 -0.01
CA PRO A 167 -3.16 7.20 -0.06
C PRO A 167 -2.84 6.48 1.25
N ILE A 168 -3.72 5.55 1.64
CA ILE A 168 -3.58 4.74 2.85
C ILE A 168 -3.35 3.28 2.47
N VAL A 169 -2.33 2.68 3.05
CA VAL A 169 -2.14 1.23 3.11
C VAL A 169 -2.77 0.72 4.41
N LEU A 170 -3.83 -0.06 4.29
CA LEU A 170 -4.40 -0.79 5.41
C LEU A 170 -3.56 -2.04 5.66
N GLN A 171 -2.91 -2.14 6.83
CA GLN A 171 -2.13 -3.32 7.18
C GLN A 171 -2.96 -4.30 8.01
N ASP A 172 -3.19 -5.48 7.45
CA ASP A 172 -3.90 -6.58 8.09
C ASP A 172 -2.88 -7.59 8.65
N HIS A 173 -2.34 -7.30 9.84
CA HIS A 173 -1.29 -8.08 10.48
C HIS A 173 -1.69 -8.51 11.91
N PRO A 174 -2.57 -9.51 12.05
CA PRO A 174 -3.03 -9.98 13.37
C PRO A 174 -1.89 -10.50 14.27
N GLY A 175 -0.78 -10.96 13.68
CA GLY A 175 0.39 -11.41 14.44
C GLY A 175 0.99 -10.32 15.35
N SER A 176 0.98 -9.05 14.92
CA SER A 176 1.49 -7.93 15.73
C SER A 176 0.41 -7.19 16.51
N THR A 177 -0.82 -7.17 15.99
CA THR A 177 -1.91 -6.36 16.56
C THR A 177 -2.90 -7.15 17.41
N GLY A 178 -3.00 -8.48 17.22
CA GLY A 178 -4.07 -9.29 17.78
C GLY A 178 -5.46 -9.02 17.19
N VAL A 179 -5.54 -8.14 16.17
CA VAL A 179 -6.81 -7.76 15.53
C VAL A 179 -7.01 -8.55 14.26
N HIS A 180 -8.09 -9.31 14.20
CA HIS A 180 -8.48 -10.09 13.02
C HIS A 180 -9.56 -9.36 12.24
N MET A 181 -9.24 -8.89 11.03
CA MET A 181 -10.21 -8.23 10.16
C MET A 181 -10.80 -9.25 9.17
N PRO A 182 -12.10 -9.60 9.27
CA PRO A 182 -12.72 -10.51 8.30
C PRO A 182 -12.87 -9.83 6.93
N VAL A 183 -12.96 -10.65 5.88
CA VAL A 183 -13.09 -10.16 4.49
C VAL A 183 -14.23 -9.15 4.29
N PRO A 184 -15.45 -9.35 4.86
CA PRO A 184 -16.51 -8.35 4.73
C PRO A 184 -16.13 -6.98 5.30
N LEU A 185 -15.39 -6.93 6.41
CA LEU A 185 -14.93 -5.67 7.00
C LEU A 185 -13.87 -4.99 6.11
N LEU A 186 -12.87 -5.74 5.60
CA LEU A 186 -11.89 -5.21 4.67
C LEU A 186 -12.54 -4.63 3.42
N ALA A 187 -13.50 -5.38 2.83
CA ALA A 187 -14.24 -4.92 1.66
C ALA A 187 -15.07 -3.66 1.97
N LYS A 188 -15.70 -3.58 3.15
CA LYS A 188 -16.46 -2.41 3.61
C LYS A 188 -15.56 -1.19 3.77
N ILE A 189 -14.41 -1.32 4.44
CA ILE A 189 -13.47 -0.20 4.64
C ILE A 189 -12.99 0.34 3.29
N VAL A 190 -12.60 -0.53 2.36
CA VAL A 190 -12.16 -0.11 1.01
C VAL A 190 -13.29 0.60 0.24
N ALA A 191 -14.53 0.13 0.36
CA ALA A 191 -15.67 0.74 -0.32
C ALA A 191 -16.04 2.12 0.25
N GLU A 192 -15.97 2.29 1.58
CA GLU A 192 -16.42 3.51 2.28
C GLU A 192 -15.29 4.54 2.48
N VAL A 193 -14.02 4.12 2.38
CA VAL A 193 -12.85 5.00 2.56
C VAL A 193 -11.98 4.97 1.29
N PRO A 194 -12.28 5.78 0.28
CA PRO A 194 -11.59 5.79 -1.02
C PRO A 194 -10.07 6.01 -0.95
N SER A 195 -9.57 6.65 0.11
CA SER A 195 -8.12 6.81 0.31
C SER A 195 -7.41 5.49 0.63
N VAL A 196 -8.12 4.41 1.02
CA VAL A 196 -7.51 3.09 1.20
C VAL A 196 -7.29 2.45 -0.17
N GLY A 197 -6.13 2.72 -0.75
CA GLY A 197 -5.73 2.25 -2.08
C GLY A 197 -4.92 0.95 -2.06
N CYS A 198 -4.60 0.41 -0.89
CA CYS A 198 -3.85 -0.83 -0.76
C CYS A 198 -4.19 -1.56 0.55
N ILE A 199 -4.23 -2.88 0.48
CA ILE A 199 -4.20 -3.75 1.67
C ILE A 199 -2.85 -4.49 1.68
N LYS A 200 -2.06 -4.27 2.73
CA LYS A 200 -0.92 -5.13 3.06
C LYS A 200 -1.45 -6.32 3.85
N LEU A 201 -1.52 -7.49 3.22
CA LEU A 201 -2.20 -8.65 3.76
C LEU A 201 -1.20 -9.63 4.38
N GLU A 202 -1.31 -9.83 5.69
CA GLU A 202 -0.42 -10.67 6.49
C GLU A 202 -1.21 -11.59 7.47
N SER A 203 -2.52 -11.72 7.27
CA SER A 203 -3.41 -12.59 8.04
C SER A 203 -3.44 -13.99 7.44
N LEU A 204 -2.92 -14.97 8.16
CA LEU A 204 -2.85 -16.37 7.73
C LEU A 204 -4.22 -17.07 7.76
N PRO A 205 -4.50 -17.97 6.80
CA PRO A 205 -3.72 -18.27 5.60
C PRO A 205 -3.92 -17.21 4.50
N THR A 206 -2.84 -16.52 4.09
CA THR A 206 -2.89 -15.39 3.17
C THR A 206 -3.53 -15.73 1.83
N PRO A 207 -3.20 -16.85 1.13
CA PRO A 207 -3.78 -17.15 -0.18
C PRO A 207 -5.31 -17.27 -0.13
N ALA A 208 -5.85 -17.94 0.88
CA ALA A 208 -7.30 -18.11 1.03
C ALA A 208 -8.01 -16.78 1.27
N LYS A 209 -7.41 -15.90 2.08
CA LYS A 209 -7.97 -14.57 2.37
C LYS A 209 -7.92 -13.65 1.17
N ILE A 210 -6.83 -13.69 0.37
CA ILE A 210 -6.70 -12.96 -0.89
C ILE A 210 -7.78 -13.41 -1.88
N ALA A 211 -7.93 -14.72 -2.08
CA ALA A 211 -8.94 -15.27 -2.97
C ALA A 211 -10.37 -14.84 -2.57
N ALA A 212 -10.68 -14.90 -1.26
CA ALA A 212 -11.97 -14.49 -0.72
C ALA A 212 -12.24 -12.99 -0.90
N LEU A 213 -11.23 -12.14 -0.69
CA LEU A 213 -11.34 -10.68 -0.87
C LEU A 213 -11.55 -10.33 -2.35
N ARG A 214 -10.80 -10.97 -3.26
CA ARG A 214 -11.00 -10.80 -4.71
C ARG A 214 -12.38 -11.27 -5.16
N ALA A 215 -12.88 -12.38 -4.63
CA ALA A 215 -14.23 -12.86 -4.91
C ALA A 215 -15.31 -11.88 -4.41
N ALA A 216 -15.08 -11.22 -3.26
CA ALA A 216 -15.96 -10.17 -2.76
C ALA A 216 -15.96 -8.95 -3.67
N TRP A 217 -14.80 -8.47 -4.11
CA TRP A 217 -14.65 -7.34 -5.05
C TRP A 217 -15.19 -7.65 -6.47
N ALA A 218 -15.11 -8.90 -6.91
CA ALA A 218 -15.73 -9.28 -8.17
C ALA A 218 -17.27 -9.14 -8.17
N LYS A 219 -17.90 -9.29 -6.99
CA LYS A 219 -19.34 -9.10 -6.80
C LYS A 219 -19.72 -7.63 -6.56
N ALA A 220 -18.89 -6.91 -5.85
CA ALA A 220 -19.09 -5.50 -5.50
C ALA A 220 -17.73 -4.76 -5.61
N PRO A 221 -17.34 -4.35 -6.82
CA PRO A 221 -16.05 -3.69 -7.04
C PRO A 221 -16.00 -2.34 -6.32
N PRO A 222 -14.86 -2.00 -5.68
CA PRO A 222 -14.68 -0.69 -5.10
C PRO A 222 -14.67 0.40 -6.19
N ALA A 223 -15.01 1.63 -5.81
CA ALA A 223 -15.07 2.76 -6.73
C ALA A 223 -13.70 3.16 -7.29
N GLN A 224 -12.63 2.87 -6.57
CA GLN A 224 -11.24 3.04 -7.01
C GLN A 224 -10.48 1.73 -6.90
N GLU A 225 -9.35 1.66 -7.59
CA GLU A 225 -8.47 0.51 -7.49
C GLU A 225 -7.90 0.40 -6.07
N CYS A 226 -7.99 -0.81 -5.50
CA CYS A 226 -7.30 -1.18 -4.28
C CYS A 226 -6.44 -2.41 -4.54
N THR A 227 -5.13 -2.27 -4.35
CA THR A 227 -4.18 -3.36 -4.55
C THR A 227 -4.05 -4.22 -3.30
N ILE A 228 -3.57 -5.45 -3.49
CA ILE A 228 -3.19 -6.33 -2.39
C ILE A 228 -1.68 -6.58 -2.52
N LEU A 229 -0.93 -6.17 -1.51
CA LEU A 229 0.49 -6.49 -1.37
C LEU A 229 0.67 -7.50 -0.25
N THR A 230 1.53 -8.48 -0.47
CA THR A 230 1.83 -9.49 0.56
C THR A 230 3.02 -9.09 1.42
N GLY A 231 3.01 -9.52 2.68
CA GLY A 231 4.06 -9.25 3.66
C GLY A 231 4.76 -10.51 4.13
N LEU A 232 4.94 -10.68 5.44
CA LEU A 232 5.48 -11.86 6.11
C LEU A 232 6.80 -12.38 5.52
N GLY A 233 7.74 -11.47 5.17
CA GLY A 233 9.03 -11.87 4.59
C GLY A 233 8.92 -12.57 3.24
N ALA A 234 7.78 -12.46 2.55
CA ALA A 234 7.48 -13.19 1.30
C ALA A 234 7.38 -14.73 1.47
N LEU A 235 7.20 -15.23 2.70
CA LEU A 235 7.14 -16.67 2.99
C LEU A 235 6.05 -17.42 2.22
N TYR A 236 4.96 -16.74 1.85
CA TYR A 236 3.84 -17.33 1.12
C TYR A 236 3.72 -16.81 -0.31
N ALA A 237 4.75 -16.11 -0.79
CA ALA A 237 4.75 -15.39 -2.07
C ALA A 237 4.29 -16.23 -3.26
N GLY A 238 4.75 -17.48 -3.37
CA GLY A 238 4.36 -18.37 -4.46
C GLY A 238 2.84 -18.56 -4.53
N TYR A 239 2.22 -18.83 -3.41
CA TYR A 239 0.78 -19.07 -3.32
C TYR A 239 -0.04 -17.77 -3.40
N ASP A 240 0.49 -16.68 -2.84
CA ASP A 240 -0.16 -15.37 -2.89
C ASP A 240 -0.21 -14.82 -4.33
N MET A 241 0.87 -14.99 -5.11
CA MET A 241 0.91 -14.62 -6.52
C MET A 241 -0.13 -15.37 -7.36
N GLU A 242 -0.38 -16.64 -7.09
CA GLU A 242 -1.45 -17.41 -7.74
C GLU A 242 -2.84 -16.81 -7.51
N GLN A 243 -3.02 -16.15 -6.36
CA GLN A 243 -4.28 -15.46 -6.04
C GLN A 243 -4.31 -14.02 -6.58
N GLY A 244 -3.27 -13.60 -7.33
CA GLY A 244 -3.22 -12.34 -8.06
C GLY A 244 -2.92 -11.14 -7.18
N THR A 245 -1.96 -11.22 -6.27
CA THR A 245 -1.39 -10.03 -5.61
C THR A 245 -0.69 -9.14 -6.63
N GLN A 246 -0.65 -7.82 -6.36
CA GLN A 246 0.02 -6.87 -7.24
C GLN A 246 1.46 -6.60 -6.83
N GLY A 247 1.98 -7.30 -5.81
CA GLY A 247 3.36 -7.16 -5.38
C GLY A 247 3.58 -7.48 -3.90
N PHE A 248 4.63 -6.90 -3.36
CA PHE A 248 5.17 -7.20 -2.04
C PHE A 248 5.43 -5.92 -1.24
N MET A 249 5.01 -5.91 0.02
CA MET A 249 5.39 -4.89 0.99
C MET A 249 5.96 -5.60 2.21
N THR A 250 7.27 -5.90 2.18
CA THR A 250 7.88 -6.87 3.10
C THR A 250 9.33 -6.54 3.42
N GLY A 251 9.88 -7.18 4.47
CA GLY A 251 11.24 -6.99 4.96
C GLY A 251 12.31 -7.85 4.31
N PHE A 252 12.01 -8.61 3.27
CA PHE A 252 13.00 -9.41 2.56
C PHE A 252 14.07 -8.54 1.92
N ALA A 253 15.36 -8.84 2.20
CA ALA A 253 16.48 -7.96 1.89
C ALA A 253 16.87 -7.89 0.39
N PHE A 254 16.28 -8.76 -0.46
CA PHE A 254 16.63 -8.88 -1.88
C PHE A 254 15.45 -8.45 -2.77
N PRO A 255 15.21 -7.14 -2.93
CA PRO A 255 14.06 -6.63 -3.71
C PRO A 255 14.12 -7.04 -5.18
N GLU A 256 15.31 -7.24 -5.75
CA GLU A 256 15.49 -7.71 -7.13
C GLU A 256 14.90 -9.11 -7.35
N VAL A 257 14.96 -9.99 -6.36
CA VAL A 257 14.32 -11.31 -6.42
C VAL A 257 12.81 -11.16 -6.44
N LEU A 258 12.26 -10.33 -5.55
CA LEU A 258 10.82 -10.06 -5.50
C LEU A 258 10.33 -9.37 -6.78
N LYS A 259 11.13 -8.48 -7.37
CA LYS A 259 10.83 -7.84 -8.67
C LYS A 259 10.74 -8.88 -9.78
N ALA A 260 11.71 -9.80 -9.86
CA ALA A 260 11.69 -10.86 -10.87
C ALA A 260 10.47 -11.78 -10.69
N MET A 261 10.16 -12.17 -9.45
CA MET A 261 8.99 -12.99 -9.13
C MET A 261 7.69 -12.28 -9.50
N ASN A 262 7.53 -11.02 -9.08
CA ASN A 262 6.33 -10.23 -9.37
C ASN A 262 6.19 -9.99 -10.88
N GLY A 263 7.28 -9.66 -11.58
CA GLY A 263 7.28 -9.45 -13.02
C GLY A 263 6.81 -10.68 -13.79
N ALA A 264 7.31 -11.87 -13.44
CA ALA A 264 6.87 -13.13 -14.03
C ALA A 264 5.39 -13.40 -13.74
N ALA A 265 4.94 -13.22 -12.49
CA ALA A 265 3.54 -13.44 -12.11
C ALA A 265 2.59 -12.48 -12.84
N GLN A 266 2.92 -11.18 -12.93
CA GLN A 266 2.10 -10.19 -13.64
C GLN A 266 2.07 -10.43 -15.17
N ALA A 267 3.11 -11.04 -15.73
CA ALA A 267 3.14 -11.49 -17.12
C ALA A 267 2.36 -12.82 -17.36
N GLY A 268 1.80 -13.43 -16.31
CA GLY A 268 1.12 -14.73 -16.38
C GLY A 268 2.06 -15.94 -16.37
N ASP A 269 3.37 -15.74 -16.25
CA ASP A 269 4.36 -16.82 -16.17
C ASP A 269 4.53 -17.28 -14.70
N LEU A 270 3.51 -17.94 -14.20
CA LEU A 270 3.51 -18.50 -12.86
C LEU A 270 4.59 -19.58 -12.67
N ALA A 271 4.97 -20.29 -13.73
CA ALA A 271 6.00 -21.32 -13.65
C ALA A 271 7.37 -20.71 -13.28
N THR A 272 7.77 -19.64 -13.96
CA THR A 272 8.99 -18.90 -13.62
C THR A 272 8.91 -18.24 -12.23
N ALA A 273 7.76 -17.66 -11.89
CA ALA A 273 7.55 -17.07 -10.57
C ALA A 273 7.72 -18.10 -9.45
N HIS A 274 7.15 -19.30 -9.60
CA HIS A 274 7.30 -20.40 -8.66
C HIS A 274 8.74 -20.96 -8.60
N ALA A 275 9.41 -21.08 -9.72
CA ALA A 275 10.80 -21.53 -9.75
C ALA A 275 11.71 -20.58 -8.97
N LEU A 276 11.53 -19.27 -9.11
CA LEU A 276 12.24 -18.26 -8.32
C LEU A 276 11.86 -18.37 -6.83
N TYR A 277 10.57 -18.47 -6.51
CA TYR A 277 10.11 -18.63 -5.14
C TYR A 277 10.75 -19.85 -4.46
N GLN A 278 10.69 -21.01 -5.09
CA GLN A 278 11.27 -22.24 -4.55
C GLN A 278 12.78 -22.12 -4.33
N ARG A 279 13.48 -21.47 -5.25
CA ARG A 279 14.93 -21.25 -5.17
C ARG A 279 15.32 -20.39 -3.97
N PHE A 280 14.56 -19.34 -3.68
CA PHE A 280 14.88 -18.36 -2.63
C PHE A 280 14.12 -18.59 -1.32
N LEU A 281 13.15 -19.52 -1.28
CA LEU A 281 12.40 -19.84 -0.06
C LEU A 281 13.28 -20.18 1.14
N PRO A 282 14.39 -20.97 1.03
CA PRO A 282 15.27 -21.21 2.17
C PRO A 282 15.86 -19.94 2.78
N LEU A 283 16.17 -18.92 1.95
CA LEU A 283 16.70 -17.64 2.41
C LEU A 283 15.58 -16.83 3.08
N MET A 284 14.37 -16.79 2.51
CA MET A 284 13.21 -16.14 3.12
C MET A 284 12.90 -16.73 4.50
N VAL A 285 12.94 -18.06 4.62
CA VAL A 285 12.75 -18.77 5.90
C VAL A 285 13.87 -18.42 6.87
N PHE A 286 15.12 -18.35 6.42
CA PHE A 286 16.25 -17.98 7.27
C PHE A 286 16.10 -16.56 7.84
N GLU A 287 15.74 -15.58 7.01
CA GLU A 287 15.56 -14.20 7.45
C GLU A 287 14.40 -14.00 8.44
N GLN A 288 13.39 -14.89 8.40
CA GLN A 288 12.25 -14.80 9.31
C GLN A 288 12.44 -15.55 10.63
N GLN A 289 13.63 -16.14 10.86
CA GLN A 289 13.90 -16.83 12.12
C GLN A 289 14.04 -15.83 13.28
N PRO A 290 13.56 -16.17 14.48
CA PRO A 290 13.79 -15.36 15.67
C PRO A 290 15.30 -15.09 15.89
N GLY A 291 15.65 -13.81 16.02
CA GLY A 291 17.04 -13.37 16.21
C GLY A 291 17.85 -13.12 14.93
N VAL A 292 17.32 -13.46 13.75
CA VAL A 292 17.89 -13.09 12.44
C VAL A 292 17.12 -11.91 11.84
N ALA A 293 15.80 -12.00 11.81
CA ALA A 293 14.97 -10.85 11.49
C ALA A 293 15.26 -9.70 12.48
N VAL A 294 15.13 -8.46 12.01
CA VAL A 294 15.25 -7.28 12.87
C VAL A 294 14.49 -7.53 14.17
N ARG A 295 15.19 -7.47 15.29
CA ARG A 295 14.68 -7.89 16.60
C ARG A 295 13.65 -6.85 17.10
N THR A 296 12.47 -6.86 16.52
CA THR A 296 11.35 -6.02 16.99
C THR A 296 10.63 -6.62 18.20
N GLU A 297 10.97 -7.88 18.58
CA GLU A 297 10.19 -8.67 19.56
C GLU A 297 11.02 -9.17 20.76
N LEU A 298 12.19 -8.64 21.03
CA LEU A 298 12.86 -8.97 22.28
C LEU A 298 12.33 -8.10 23.42
N PRO A 299 12.01 -8.73 24.56
CA PRO A 299 11.54 -8.04 25.75
C PRO A 299 12.60 -7.10 26.33
#